data_bfa5b30214a16ecd8d137c99b92ad157
#
_entry.id   bfa5b30214a16ecd8d137c99b92ad157
#
_cell.length_a   1.000
_cell.length_b   1.000
_cell.length_c   1.000
_cell.angle_alpha   90.00
_cell.angle_beta   90.00
_cell.angle_gamma   90.00
#
_symmetry.space_group_name_H-M   'P 1'
#
loop_
_entity.id
_entity.type
_entity.pdbx_description
1 polymer ?
#
loop_
_entity_poly.entity_id
_entity_poly.type
_entity_poly.pdbx_seq_one_letter_code
_entity_poly.pdbx_strand_id
1 'polypeptide(L)'
;MMKTIFKNGLAAFAGLLAAVVATSSLAADITGAGATFPYPIYSKWAGAYRAKTGVGLNYQSIGSGGGIAQIKAKTVTFGASDMPLKPADLDAAGLVMFPTVIGAEVVVYHLPGIASNALVIDGPTLADIYLGKITKWNDPAIKKLNPKVALPNINIIVV
;
A
#
# COMPACT_ATOMS: atom_id res chain seq x y z
N MET A 1 6.50 -28.35 -68.01
CA MET A 1 7.46 -27.77 -67.04
C MET A 1 6.90 -26.55 -66.23
N MET A 2 5.83 -25.95 -66.65
CA MET A 2 5.24 -24.73 -66.02
C MET A 2 4.24 -24.97 -64.83
N LYS A 3 3.66 -26.20 -64.74
CA LYS A 3 2.69 -26.55 -63.68
C LYS A 3 3.31 -26.90 -62.30
N THR A 4 4.59 -27.23 -62.25
CA THR A 4 5.28 -27.64 -61.00
C THR A 4 5.81 -26.44 -60.22
N ILE A 5 6.09 -25.33 -60.88
CA ILE A 5 6.62 -24.12 -60.26
C ILE A 5 5.52 -23.40 -59.46
N PHE A 6 4.25 -23.47 -59.91
CA PHE A 6 3.14 -22.83 -59.21
C PHE A 6 2.73 -23.53 -57.89
N LYS A 7 2.92 -24.86 -57.81
CA LYS A 7 2.57 -25.61 -56.58
C LYS A 7 3.57 -25.37 -55.43
N ASN A 8 4.85 -25.19 -55.75
CA ASN A 8 5.86 -24.96 -54.70
C ASN A 8 5.90 -23.52 -54.20
N GLY A 9 5.49 -22.55 -55.03
CA GLY A 9 5.37 -21.14 -54.58
C GLY A 9 4.24 -20.90 -53.61
N LEU A 10 3.12 -21.61 -53.77
CA LEU A 10 1.94 -21.45 -52.89
C LEU A 10 2.15 -22.07 -51.49
N ALA A 11 2.92 -23.18 -51.42
CA ALA A 11 3.27 -23.82 -50.16
C ALA A 11 4.29 -23.00 -49.33
N ALA A 12 5.24 -22.32 -50.01
CA ALA A 12 6.19 -21.44 -49.33
C ALA A 12 5.53 -20.16 -48.79
N PHE A 13 4.52 -19.63 -49.46
CA PHE A 13 3.79 -18.43 -49.02
C PHE A 13 2.84 -18.72 -47.85
N ALA A 14 2.21 -19.88 -47.79
CA ALA A 14 1.38 -20.31 -46.66
C ALA A 14 2.22 -20.57 -45.39
N GLY A 15 3.45 -21.05 -45.52
CA GLY A 15 4.35 -21.25 -44.39
C GLY A 15 4.85 -19.93 -43.77
N LEU A 16 5.04 -18.88 -44.59
CA LEU A 16 5.51 -17.57 -44.11
C LEU A 16 4.40 -16.80 -43.38
N LEU A 17 3.12 -16.99 -43.76
CA LEU A 17 1.99 -16.35 -43.06
C LEU A 17 1.69 -16.98 -41.69
N ALA A 18 2.01 -18.25 -41.47
CA ALA A 18 1.81 -18.93 -40.20
C ALA A 18 2.84 -18.54 -39.14
N ALA A 19 4.00 -18.01 -39.51
CA ALA A 19 5.07 -17.61 -38.60
C ALA A 19 4.87 -16.19 -37.98
N VAL A 20 3.92 -15.40 -38.52
CA VAL A 20 3.73 -13.98 -38.08
C VAL A 20 2.67 -13.82 -36.98
N VAL A 21 1.98 -14.88 -36.59
CA VAL A 21 0.89 -14.79 -35.59
C VAL A 21 1.31 -15.30 -34.20
N ALA A 22 2.60 -15.40 -33.92
CA ALA A 22 3.09 -15.41 -32.57
C ALA A 22 3.04 -13.96 -32.00
N THR A 23 1.84 -13.38 -31.92
CA THR A 23 1.65 -12.17 -31.12
C THR A 23 1.98 -12.56 -29.69
N SER A 24 3.16 -12.14 -29.25
CA SER A 24 3.46 -12.12 -27.82
C SER A 24 2.33 -11.34 -27.17
N SER A 25 1.41 -12.02 -26.52
CA SER A 25 0.45 -11.39 -25.62
C SER A 25 1.30 -10.77 -24.52
N LEU A 26 1.70 -9.51 -24.71
CA LEU A 26 2.27 -8.73 -23.63
C LEU A 26 1.18 -8.67 -22.58
N ALA A 27 1.38 -9.40 -21.48
CA ALA A 27 0.48 -9.30 -20.34
C ALA A 27 0.38 -7.81 -19.98
N ALA A 28 -0.84 -7.28 -19.95
CA ALA A 28 -1.05 -5.89 -19.61
C ALA A 28 -0.49 -5.62 -18.22
N ASP A 29 0.24 -4.52 -18.07
CA ASP A 29 0.78 -4.10 -16.78
C ASP A 29 -0.36 -3.89 -15.78
N ILE A 30 -0.12 -4.28 -14.54
CA ILE A 30 -1.06 -4.05 -13.43
C ILE A 30 -0.90 -2.61 -12.97
N THR A 31 -2.01 -1.88 -12.89
CA THR A 31 -2.02 -0.50 -12.40
C THR A 31 -2.73 -0.42 -11.05
N GLY A 32 -2.16 0.29 -10.12
CA GLY A 32 -2.75 0.53 -8.80
C GLY A 32 -2.57 1.96 -8.35
N ALA A 33 -3.45 2.41 -7.45
CA ALA A 33 -3.33 3.72 -6.83
C ALA A 33 -3.89 3.69 -5.40
N GLY A 34 -3.40 4.58 -4.55
CA GLY A 34 -4.00 4.75 -3.22
C GLY A 34 -3.03 5.07 -2.11
N ALA A 35 -3.27 4.43 -0.97
CA ALA A 35 -2.58 4.67 0.29
C ALA A 35 -1.06 4.77 0.15
N THR A 36 -0.47 5.70 0.90
CA THR A 36 0.99 5.91 0.90
C THR A 36 1.72 4.91 1.79
N PHE A 37 1.06 4.43 2.83
CA PHE A 37 1.62 3.48 3.78
C PHE A 37 2.24 2.23 3.14
N PRO A 38 1.55 1.48 2.23
CA PRO A 38 2.09 0.26 1.65
C PRO A 38 3.12 0.50 0.53
N TYR A 39 3.32 1.73 0.07
CA TYR A 39 4.14 2.04 -1.12
C TYR A 39 5.56 1.44 -1.07
N PRO A 40 6.32 1.53 0.06
CA PRO A 40 7.68 0.99 0.08
C PRO A 40 7.74 -0.52 -0.18
N ILE A 41 6.76 -1.29 0.33
CA ILE A 41 6.72 -2.73 0.11
C ILE A 41 6.15 -3.08 -1.27
N TYR A 42 5.13 -2.36 -1.75
CA TYR A 42 4.58 -2.55 -3.10
C TYR A 42 5.62 -2.28 -4.17
N SER A 43 6.46 -1.27 -4.01
CA SER A 43 7.58 -0.99 -4.92
C SER A 43 8.57 -2.14 -5.00
N LYS A 44 8.91 -2.76 -3.86
CA LYS A 44 9.78 -3.95 -3.84
C LYS A 44 9.10 -5.17 -4.49
N TRP A 45 7.83 -5.38 -4.19
CA TRP A 45 7.08 -6.49 -4.79
C TRP A 45 6.92 -6.32 -6.31
N ALA A 46 6.67 -5.09 -6.78
CA ALA A 46 6.60 -4.79 -8.21
C ALA A 46 7.88 -5.17 -8.95
N GLY A 47 9.05 -4.82 -8.40
CA GLY A 47 10.34 -5.20 -8.97
C GLY A 47 10.56 -6.70 -8.99
N ALA A 48 10.30 -7.40 -7.88
CA ALA A 48 10.45 -8.85 -7.78
C ALA A 48 9.46 -9.60 -8.70
N TYR A 49 8.21 -9.13 -8.77
CA TYR A 49 7.19 -9.72 -9.63
C TYR A 49 7.53 -9.59 -11.10
N ARG A 50 7.96 -8.39 -11.54
CA ARG A 50 8.42 -8.17 -12.91
C ARG A 50 9.61 -9.04 -13.28
N ALA A 51 10.59 -9.16 -12.40
CA ALA A 51 11.76 -10.03 -12.63
C ALA A 51 11.37 -11.50 -12.82
N LYS A 52 10.32 -11.96 -12.12
CA LYS A 52 9.85 -13.36 -12.17
C LYS A 52 8.89 -13.64 -13.32
N THR A 53 8.05 -12.70 -13.70
CA THR A 53 6.91 -12.94 -14.60
C THR A 53 6.98 -12.14 -15.89
N GLY A 54 7.82 -11.10 -15.97
CA GLY A 54 7.83 -10.12 -17.06
C GLY A 54 6.70 -9.08 -16.97
N VAL A 55 5.70 -9.26 -16.07
CA VAL A 55 4.56 -8.35 -15.92
C VAL A 55 4.95 -7.16 -15.04
N GLY A 56 4.69 -5.94 -15.51
CA GLY A 56 4.88 -4.72 -14.76
C GLY A 56 3.76 -4.49 -13.73
N LEU A 57 4.11 -3.84 -12.63
CA LEU A 57 3.15 -3.31 -11.67
C LEU A 57 3.50 -1.85 -11.42
N ASN A 58 2.59 -0.95 -11.78
CA ASN A 58 2.72 0.48 -11.54
C ASN A 58 1.75 0.92 -10.44
N TYR A 59 2.28 1.38 -9.32
CA TYR A 59 1.49 1.87 -8.19
C TYR A 59 1.71 3.35 -7.95
N GLN A 60 0.62 4.11 -7.92
CA GLN A 60 0.62 5.55 -7.63
C GLN A 60 0.25 5.80 -6.18
N SER A 61 1.20 6.30 -5.40
CA SER A 61 1.04 6.67 -3.99
C SER A 61 0.38 8.07 -3.89
N ILE A 62 -0.95 8.13 -3.91
CA ILE A 62 -1.75 9.36 -3.97
C ILE A 62 -2.74 9.51 -2.80
N GLY A 63 -2.57 8.70 -1.77
CA GLY A 63 -3.48 8.63 -0.62
C GLY A 63 -4.70 7.76 -0.84
N SER A 64 -5.25 7.22 0.27
CA SER A 64 -6.39 6.29 0.26
C SER A 64 -7.61 6.83 -0.49
N GLY A 65 -7.94 8.11 -0.30
CA GLY A 65 -9.08 8.75 -0.99
C GLY A 65 -8.93 8.74 -2.50
N GLY A 66 -7.73 9.04 -3.02
CA GLY A 66 -7.43 8.99 -4.45
C GLY A 66 -7.52 7.57 -5.01
N GLY A 67 -7.03 6.57 -4.26
CA GLY A 67 -7.13 5.17 -4.63
C GLY A 67 -8.58 4.68 -4.72
N ILE A 68 -9.40 5.01 -3.72
CA ILE A 68 -10.83 4.68 -3.70
C ILE A 68 -11.56 5.32 -4.89
N ALA A 69 -11.27 6.57 -5.19
CA ALA A 69 -11.87 7.26 -6.33
C ALA A 69 -11.51 6.59 -7.66
N GLN A 70 -10.25 6.25 -7.87
CA GLN A 70 -9.78 5.63 -9.11
C GLN A 70 -10.31 4.21 -9.31
N ILE A 71 -10.34 3.39 -8.26
CA ILE A 71 -10.88 2.02 -8.40
C ILE A 71 -12.40 2.03 -8.65
N LYS A 72 -13.15 2.93 -8.02
CA LYS A 72 -14.58 3.12 -8.31
C LYS A 72 -14.82 3.60 -9.75
N ALA A 73 -13.95 4.46 -10.26
CA ALA A 73 -13.98 4.93 -11.65
C ALA A 73 -13.43 3.91 -12.66
N LYS A 74 -12.92 2.75 -12.19
CA LYS A 74 -12.32 1.69 -13.02
C LYS A 74 -11.13 2.15 -13.87
N THR A 75 -10.38 3.15 -13.40
CA THR A 75 -9.18 3.68 -14.07
C THR A 75 -7.91 2.95 -13.66
N VAL A 76 -7.97 2.13 -12.63
CA VAL A 76 -6.87 1.27 -12.15
C VAL A 76 -7.36 -0.15 -11.91
N THR A 77 -6.43 -1.10 -11.93
CA THR A 77 -6.72 -2.53 -11.69
C THR A 77 -7.02 -2.80 -10.21
N PHE A 78 -6.36 -2.08 -9.29
CA PHE A 78 -6.64 -2.15 -7.86
C PHE A 78 -6.47 -0.79 -7.18
N GLY A 79 -7.21 -0.59 -6.08
CA GLY A 79 -7.05 0.54 -5.18
C GLY A 79 -6.51 0.08 -3.83
N ALA A 80 -5.74 0.90 -3.14
CA ALA A 80 -5.30 0.63 -1.77
C ALA A 80 -5.81 1.71 -0.81
N SER A 81 -6.23 1.27 0.38
CA SER A 81 -6.74 2.14 1.44
C SER A 81 -6.26 1.66 2.81
N ASP A 82 -5.87 2.59 3.66
CA ASP A 82 -5.51 2.31 5.07
C ASP A 82 -6.75 2.08 5.94
N MET A 83 -7.92 2.46 5.45
CA MET A 83 -9.20 2.26 6.14
C MET A 83 -10.11 1.36 5.29
N PRO A 84 -10.73 0.32 5.88
CA PRO A 84 -11.69 -0.50 5.17
C PRO A 84 -12.93 0.31 4.77
N LEU A 85 -13.42 0.07 3.55
CA LEU A 85 -14.71 0.58 3.11
C LEU A 85 -15.84 -0.20 3.80
N LYS A 86 -16.99 0.46 3.95
CA LYS A 86 -18.19 -0.21 4.45
C LYS A 86 -18.67 -1.27 3.43
N PRO A 87 -19.22 -2.40 3.89
CA PRO A 87 -19.74 -3.44 2.97
C PRO A 87 -20.70 -2.90 1.92
N ALA A 88 -21.63 -2.02 2.31
CA ALA A 88 -22.57 -1.42 1.36
C ALA A 88 -21.91 -0.59 0.25
N ASP A 89 -20.79 0.08 0.56
CA ASP A 89 -20.01 0.84 -0.43
C ASP A 89 -19.25 -0.08 -1.39
N LEU A 90 -18.77 -1.23 -0.90
CA LEU A 90 -18.13 -2.25 -1.72
C LEU A 90 -19.13 -2.90 -2.68
N ASP A 91 -20.28 -3.32 -2.14
CA ASP A 91 -21.37 -3.95 -2.93
C ASP A 91 -21.88 -3.01 -4.04
N ALA A 92 -22.13 -1.74 -3.68
CA ALA A 92 -22.60 -0.74 -4.65
C ALA A 92 -21.58 -0.45 -5.77
N ALA A 93 -20.29 -0.63 -5.50
CA ALA A 93 -19.23 -0.41 -6.48
C ALA A 93 -18.79 -1.72 -7.19
N GLY A 94 -19.32 -2.87 -6.80
CA GLY A 94 -18.90 -4.19 -7.29
C GLY A 94 -17.44 -4.50 -6.94
N LEU A 95 -17.00 -4.12 -5.75
CA LEU A 95 -15.63 -4.26 -5.28
C LEU A 95 -15.54 -5.30 -4.16
N VAL A 96 -14.38 -5.92 -4.05
CA VAL A 96 -13.97 -6.72 -2.89
C VAL A 96 -12.75 -6.09 -2.23
N MET A 97 -12.60 -6.28 -0.92
CA MET A 97 -11.46 -5.75 -0.18
C MET A 97 -10.84 -6.86 0.67
N PHE A 98 -9.51 -6.90 0.72
CA PHE A 98 -8.76 -7.85 1.53
C PHE A 98 -7.47 -7.19 2.07
N PRO A 99 -6.96 -7.62 3.24
CA PRO A 99 -5.73 -7.08 3.80
C PRO A 99 -4.51 -7.56 3.00
N THR A 100 -3.55 -6.67 2.77
CA THR A 100 -2.30 -6.98 2.06
C THR A 100 -1.06 -6.71 2.90
N VAL A 101 -1.07 -5.64 3.70
CA VAL A 101 0.06 -5.20 4.51
C VAL A 101 -0.45 -4.78 5.87
N ILE A 102 0.29 -5.15 6.91
CA ILE A 102 0.07 -4.69 8.29
C ILE A 102 1.32 -3.94 8.74
N GLY A 103 1.13 -2.80 9.38
CA GLY A 103 2.15 -2.02 10.04
C GLY A 103 1.68 -1.57 11.41
N ALA A 104 2.61 -1.18 12.26
CA ALA A 104 2.31 -0.58 13.54
C ALA A 104 2.55 0.93 13.49
N GLU A 105 1.59 1.70 13.99
CA GLU A 105 1.82 3.09 14.37
C GLU A 105 2.33 3.10 15.81
N VAL A 106 3.48 3.72 16.04
CA VAL A 106 4.10 3.78 17.35
C VAL A 106 4.31 5.24 17.77
N VAL A 107 4.04 5.52 19.04
CA VAL A 107 4.35 6.82 19.63
C VAL A 107 5.83 6.83 19.99
N VAL A 108 6.55 7.81 19.49
CA VAL A 108 7.95 8.06 19.87
C VAL A 108 8.01 9.26 20.81
N TYR A 109 8.92 9.21 21.76
CA TYR A 109 9.16 10.33 22.67
C TYR A 109 10.65 10.56 22.90
N HIS A 110 11.00 11.81 23.18
CA HIS A 110 12.31 12.19 23.67
C HIS A 110 12.14 12.84 25.05
N LEU A 111 12.57 12.15 26.10
CA LEU A 111 12.45 12.62 27.47
C LEU A 111 13.78 12.39 28.20
N PRO A 112 14.51 13.47 28.59
CA PRO A 112 15.81 13.33 29.23
C PRO A 112 15.75 12.46 30.49
N GLY A 113 16.67 11.54 30.62
CA GLY A 113 16.78 10.64 31.77
C GLY A 113 15.81 9.45 31.76
N ILE A 114 14.96 9.33 30.76
CA ILE A 114 14.02 8.20 30.62
C ILE A 114 14.47 7.35 29.43
N ALA A 115 14.68 6.07 29.68
CA ALA A 115 15.12 5.13 28.66
C ALA A 115 13.98 4.84 27.63
N SER A 116 14.39 4.41 26.45
CA SER A 116 13.43 3.93 25.43
C SER A 116 12.58 2.78 26.00
N ASN A 117 11.30 2.75 25.64
CA ASN A 117 10.32 1.75 26.09
C ASN A 117 10.10 1.70 27.63
N ALA A 118 10.52 2.73 28.37
CA ALA A 118 10.31 2.79 29.82
C ALA A 118 8.92 3.30 30.21
N LEU A 119 8.19 3.95 29.30
CA LEU A 119 6.88 4.51 29.56
C LEU A 119 5.75 3.61 29.08
N VAL A 120 4.71 3.52 29.90
CA VAL A 120 3.42 2.95 29.58
C VAL A 120 2.41 4.10 29.46
N ILE A 121 1.74 4.20 28.32
CA ILE A 121 0.68 5.17 28.07
C ILE A 121 -0.52 4.40 27.50
N ASP A 122 -1.69 4.54 28.11
CA ASP A 122 -2.92 3.97 27.59
C ASP A 122 -3.62 4.91 26.61
N GLY A 123 -4.59 4.39 25.87
CA GLY A 123 -5.33 5.16 24.86
C GLY A 123 -5.98 6.44 25.38
N PRO A 124 -6.71 6.41 26.52
CA PRO A 124 -7.29 7.61 27.10
C PRO A 124 -6.24 8.68 27.46
N THR A 125 -5.14 8.29 28.10
CA THR A 125 -4.04 9.21 28.44
C THR A 125 -3.39 9.80 27.20
N LEU A 126 -3.16 8.99 26.16
CA LEU A 126 -2.63 9.44 24.88
C LEU A 126 -3.58 10.45 24.22
N ALA A 127 -4.86 10.16 24.18
CA ALA A 127 -5.85 11.07 23.64
C ALA A 127 -5.88 12.43 24.39
N ASP A 128 -5.80 12.42 25.70
CA ASP A 128 -5.78 13.63 26.51
C ASP A 128 -4.49 14.46 26.32
N ILE A 129 -3.37 13.81 26.01
CA ILE A 129 -2.12 14.50 25.59
C ILE A 129 -2.36 15.24 24.26
N TYR A 130 -2.86 14.54 23.23
CA TYR A 130 -3.09 15.13 21.91
C TYR A 130 -4.21 16.19 21.90
N LEU A 131 -5.17 16.09 22.81
CA LEU A 131 -6.21 17.10 23.02
C LEU A 131 -5.72 18.29 23.86
N GLY A 132 -4.48 18.28 24.35
CA GLY A 132 -3.90 19.36 25.15
C GLY A 132 -4.45 19.45 26.60
N LYS A 133 -5.12 18.42 27.07
CA LYS A 133 -5.60 18.35 28.48
C LYS A 133 -4.46 17.96 29.43
N ILE A 134 -3.59 17.05 29.00
CA ILE A 134 -2.36 16.68 29.69
C ILE A 134 -1.20 17.38 28.99
N THR A 135 -0.55 18.30 29.69
CA THR A 135 0.48 19.17 29.13
C THR A 135 1.87 18.93 29.73
N LYS A 136 1.97 18.08 30.75
CA LYS A 136 3.23 17.80 31.45
C LYS A 136 3.49 16.32 31.61
N TRP A 137 4.74 15.91 31.50
CA TRP A 137 5.14 14.52 31.67
C TRP A 137 4.87 13.96 33.07
N ASN A 138 4.93 14.79 34.10
CA ASN A 138 4.65 14.38 35.48
C ASN A 138 3.17 14.48 35.88
N ASP A 139 2.24 14.55 34.92
CA ASP A 139 0.80 14.54 35.16
C ASP A 139 0.38 13.30 35.99
N PRO A 140 -0.57 13.43 36.91
CA PRO A 140 -1.07 12.32 37.74
C PRO A 140 -1.53 11.10 36.92
N ALA A 141 -2.15 11.30 35.75
CA ALA A 141 -2.59 10.20 34.89
C ALA A 141 -1.40 9.40 34.36
N ILE A 142 -0.33 10.09 33.89
CA ILE A 142 0.88 9.43 33.41
C ILE A 142 1.62 8.75 34.57
N LYS A 143 1.74 9.42 35.73
CA LYS A 143 2.36 8.83 36.94
C LYS A 143 1.68 7.55 37.39
N LYS A 144 0.36 7.50 37.34
CA LYS A 144 -0.43 6.31 37.73
C LYS A 144 -0.07 5.08 36.88
N LEU A 145 0.16 5.28 35.60
CA LEU A 145 0.58 4.21 34.68
C LEU A 145 2.05 3.84 34.87
N ASN A 146 2.86 4.75 35.43
CA ASN A 146 4.32 4.62 35.52
C ASN A 146 4.83 4.85 36.96
N PRO A 147 4.37 4.08 37.97
CA PRO A 147 4.65 4.37 39.38
C PRO A 147 6.14 4.23 39.76
N LYS A 148 6.93 3.55 38.94
CA LYS A 148 8.38 3.35 39.19
C LYS A 148 9.27 4.29 38.38
N VAL A 149 8.69 5.17 37.56
CA VAL A 149 9.43 6.08 36.68
C VAL A 149 9.43 7.48 37.30
N ALA A 150 10.62 8.05 37.49
CA ALA A 150 10.78 9.42 37.98
C ALA A 150 10.49 10.42 36.84
N LEU A 151 9.22 10.73 36.62
CA LEU A 151 8.80 11.62 35.55
C LEU A 151 9.13 13.08 35.86
N PRO A 152 9.85 13.79 34.95
CA PRO A 152 10.23 15.19 35.17
C PRO A 152 9.06 16.14 34.99
N ASN A 153 9.13 17.29 35.67
CA ASN A 153 8.14 18.37 35.52
C ASN A 153 8.48 19.23 34.30
N ILE A 154 8.33 18.66 33.10
CA ILE A 154 8.56 19.33 31.83
C ILE A 154 7.30 19.28 30.98
N ASN A 155 7.10 20.29 30.13
CA ASN A 155 5.99 20.33 29.21
C ASN A 155 6.14 19.24 28.11
N ILE A 156 4.99 18.68 27.73
CA ILE A 156 4.85 17.83 26.54
C ILE A 156 4.71 18.76 25.33
N ILE A 157 5.51 18.52 24.31
CA ILE A 157 5.39 19.18 23.00
C ILE A 157 4.99 18.08 22.03
N VAL A 158 3.78 18.20 21.49
CA VAL A 158 3.28 17.28 20.43
C VAL A 158 3.75 17.83 19.09
N VAL A 159 4.33 16.97 18.25
CA VAL A 159 4.86 17.29 16.92
C VAL A 159 4.18 16.45 15.84
#